data_9f0b0d4383b580fc26fb09e44c1a638d
#
_entry.id   9f0b0d4383b580fc26fb09e44c1a638d
#
_cell.length_a   1.000
_cell.length_b   1.000
_cell.length_c   1.000
_cell.angle_alpha   90.00
_cell.angle_beta   90.00
_cell.angle_gamma   90.00
#
_symmetry.space_group_name_H-M   'P 1'
#
loop_
_entity.id
_entity.type
_entity.pdbx_description
1 polymer ?
#
loop_
_entity_poly.entity_id
_entity_poly.type
_entity_poly.pdbx_seq_one_letter_code
_entity_poly.pdbx_strand_id
1 'polypeptide(L)'
;MFLVSTFKSDRRDFCFLRCGISAMTSLRSTTIPVSDPAAGLRITEIFYSLQGEANTAGLPTVFIRLTGCPLRCTYCDTTYSFEGGERRSLDQIIETALSFKTPYICVTGGEPLAQPNCLHLLTRLSDLGCQVSLETSGALDVSKVDSRVSKVLDLKTPTSGEENRNLLSNLDYLTPHDQIKFVICNREDYEWSKQQLENYQLNEKVSTVWFSPAFAVEKASVKLPQLARDMAQWILDDHLPVRFQLQLHKLLWNDETGR
;
A
#
# COMPACT_ATOMS: atom_id res chain seq x y z
N MET A 1 -40.94 34.93 -26.20
CA MET A 1 -41.27 33.55 -26.67
C MET A 1 -40.09 32.69 -26.27
N PHE A 2 -40.10 32.21 -25.03
CA PHE A 2 -39.03 31.42 -24.46
C PHE A 2 -39.39 29.94 -24.54
N LEU A 3 -38.62 29.18 -25.26
CA LEU A 3 -38.73 27.71 -25.33
C LEU A 3 -38.04 27.11 -24.09
N VAL A 4 -38.87 26.52 -23.22
CA VAL A 4 -38.37 25.73 -22.08
C VAL A 4 -38.11 24.29 -22.63
N SER A 5 -36.86 23.96 -22.72
CA SER A 5 -36.38 22.59 -23.01
C SER A 5 -36.42 21.75 -21.74
N THR A 6 -37.33 20.79 -21.68
CA THR A 6 -37.41 19.83 -20.59
C THR A 6 -36.27 18.81 -20.70
N PHE A 7 -35.36 18.85 -19.74
CA PHE A 7 -34.38 17.77 -19.53
C PHE A 7 -35.09 16.57 -18.88
N LYS A 8 -35.20 15.48 -19.63
CA LYS A 8 -35.54 14.17 -19.08
C LYS A 8 -34.33 13.64 -18.35
N SER A 9 -34.47 13.41 -17.05
CA SER A 9 -33.48 12.70 -16.25
C SER A 9 -33.47 11.22 -16.62
N ASP A 10 -32.43 10.81 -17.30
CA ASP A 10 -32.15 9.40 -17.54
C ASP A 10 -31.50 8.83 -16.26
N ARG A 11 -32.31 8.12 -15.49
CA ARG A 11 -31.83 7.32 -14.35
C ARG A 11 -31.12 6.12 -14.92
N ARG A 12 -29.80 6.19 -15.02
CA ARG A 12 -28.99 4.99 -15.22
C ARG A 12 -28.94 4.24 -13.89
N ASP A 13 -29.69 3.16 -13.86
CA ASP A 13 -29.67 2.16 -12.81
C ASP A 13 -28.24 1.69 -12.58
N PHE A 14 -27.72 1.97 -11.39
CA PHE A 14 -26.53 1.34 -10.88
C PHE A 14 -26.85 -0.14 -10.68
N CYS A 15 -26.45 -0.96 -11.65
CA CYS A 15 -26.52 -2.39 -11.57
C CYS A 15 -25.62 -2.87 -10.45
N PHE A 16 -26.18 -3.06 -9.26
CA PHE A 16 -25.59 -3.89 -8.23
C PHE A 16 -25.53 -5.31 -8.80
N LEU A 17 -24.36 -5.69 -9.31
CA LEU A 17 -24.05 -7.08 -9.56
C LEU A 17 -24.17 -7.83 -8.23
N ARG A 18 -25.34 -8.41 -8.02
CA ARG A 18 -25.54 -9.48 -7.06
C ARG A 18 -24.56 -10.58 -7.46
N CYS A 19 -23.48 -10.73 -6.71
CA CYS A 19 -22.68 -11.93 -6.74
C CYS A 19 -23.59 -13.07 -6.28
N GLY A 20 -24.20 -13.73 -7.26
CA GLY A 20 -25.06 -14.88 -7.03
C GLY A 20 -24.22 -16.03 -6.54
N ILE A 21 -24.45 -16.45 -5.32
CA ILE A 21 -24.05 -17.77 -4.83
C ILE A 21 -24.90 -18.76 -5.63
N SER A 22 -24.38 -19.24 -6.73
CA SER A 22 -24.96 -20.36 -7.46
C SER A 22 -23.88 -21.24 -8.04
N ALA A 23 -23.98 -22.50 -7.67
CA ALA A 23 -23.32 -23.67 -8.22
C ALA A 23 -21.83 -23.84 -7.89
N MET A 24 -21.59 -24.61 -6.85
CA MET A 24 -20.40 -25.46 -6.69
C MET A 24 -20.24 -26.33 -7.95
N THR A 25 -19.42 -25.87 -8.89
CA THR A 25 -18.87 -26.71 -9.93
C THR A 25 -17.42 -26.95 -9.57
N SER A 26 -17.13 -28.20 -9.25
CA SER A 26 -15.84 -28.88 -9.14
C SER A 26 -14.61 -28.02 -9.53
N LEU A 27 -14.08 -27.24 -8.58
CA LEU A 27 -12.74 -26.73 -8.64
C LEU A 27 -11.80 -27.90 -8.36
N ARG A 28 -10.99 -28.26 -9.35
CA ARG A 28 -9.89 -29.21 -9.18
C ARG A 28 -9.00 -28.69 -8.06
N SER A 29 -9.00 -29.40 -6.96
CA SER A 29 -8.14 -29.22 -5.81
C SER A 29 -6.68 -29.23 -6.27
N THR A 30 -6.09 -28.05 -6.43
CA THR A 30 -4.67 -27.91 -6.19
C THR A 30 -4.54 -27.86 -4.68
N THR A 31 -4.25 -29.01 -4.09
CA THR A 31 -4.07 -29.17 -2.66
C THR A 31 -2.93 -28.30 -2.18
N ILE A 32 -3.26 -27.08 -1.74
CA ILE A 32 -2.46 -26.37 -0.75
C ILE A 32 -2.65 -27.18 0.54
N PRO A 33 -1.59 -27.64 1.22
CA PRO A 33 -1.76 -28.44 2.43
C PRO A 33 -2.66 -27.70 3.42
N VAL A 34 -3.72 -28.37 3.82
CA VAL A 34 -4.69 -27.89 4.81
C VAL A 34 -3.92 -27.61 6.10
N SER A 35 -4.04 -26.35 6.56
CA SER A 35 -3.81 -25.86 7.94
C SER A 35 -2.67 -26.54 8.68
N ASP A 36 -1.45 -26.14 8.39
CA ASP A 36 -0.38 -26.20 9.38
C ASP A 36 -0.73 -25.15 10.47
N PRO A 37 -0.90 -25.56 11.74
CA PRO A 37 -1.04 -24.60 12.85
C PRO A 37 0.15 -23.63 12.94
N ALA A 38 1.29 -23.96 12.31
CA ALA A 38 2.44 -23.08 12.11
C ALA A 38 2.20 -22.00 11.02
N ALA A 39 1.21 -22.13 10.16
CA ALA A 39 0.93 -21.21 9.05
C ALA A 39 0.32 -19.85 9.47
N GLY A 40 0.23 -19.55 10.77
CA GLY A 40 -0.25 -18.27 11.28
C GLY A 40 0.73 -17.12 11.02
N LEU A 41 0.19 -15.91 11.07
CA LEU A 41 0.94 -14.66 11.04
C LEU A 41 0.79 -13.91 12.37
N ARG A 42 1.81 -13.16 12.75
CA ARG A 42 1.75 -12.24 13.86
C ARG A 42 1.20 -10.90 13.36
N ILE A 43 0.05 -10.51 13.89
CA ILE A 43 -0.73 -9.35 13.47
C ILE A 43 -0.69 -8.29 14.57
N THR A 44 -0.33 -7.06 14.21
CA THR A 44 -0.43 -5.91 15.10
C THR A 44 -1.86 -5.42 15.17
N GLU A 45 -2.50 -5.25 14.01
CA GLU A 45 -3.89 -4.77 13.93
C GLU A 45 -4.53 -5.15 12.59
N ILE A 46 -5.86 -5.25 12.56
CA ILE A 46 -6.68 -5.30 11.35
C ILE A 46 -7.77 -4.26 11.53
N PHE A 47 -7.83 -3.30 10.62
CA PHE A 47 -8.78 -2.19 10.72
C PHE A 47 -9.30 -1.75 9.35
N TYR A 48 -10.37 -0.98 9.35
CA TYR A 48 -11.02 -0.45 8.16
C TYR A 48 -10.96 1.06 8.16
N SER A 49 -10.35 1.62 7.13
CA SER A 49 -10.19 3.07 6.98
C SER A 49 -10.13 3.48 5.51
N LEU A 50 -9.89 4.77 5.24
CA LEU A 50 -9.55 5.22 3.91
C LEU A 50 -8.07 4.97 3.64
N GLN A 51 -7.74 4.43 2.46
CA GLN A 51 -6.34 4.37 2.03
C GLN A 51 -5.79 5.78 1.91
N GLY A 52 -4.70 6.05 2.62
CA GLY A 52 -4.07 7.37 2.65
C GLY A 52 -3.01 7.58 1.59
N GLU A 53 -2.61 6.52 0.88
CA GLU A 53 -1.46 6.49 0.00
C GLU A 53 -1.72 5.66 -1.26
N ALA A 54 -0.76 5.67 -2.19
CA ALA A 54 -0.75 4.85 -3.40
C ALA A 54 -1.91 5.14 -4.38
N ASN A 55 -2.07 4.31 -5.41
CA ASN A 55 -3.09 4.48 -6.45
C ASN A 55 -4.53 4.35 -5.93
N THR A 56 -4.69 3.74 -4.75
CA THR A 56 -5.99 3.52 -4.11
C THR A 56 -6.32 4.55 -3.03
N ALA A 57 -5.54 5.65 -2.93
CA ALA A 57 -5.80 6.72 -1.98
C ALA A 57 -7.25 7.23 -2.08
N GLY A 58 -7.90 7.37 -0.92
CA GLY A 58 -9.30 7.77 -0.78
C GLY A 58 -10.30 6.61 -0.86
N LEU A 59 -9.89 5.39 -1.20
CA LEU A 59 -10.80 4.24 -1.21
C LEU A 59 -10.93 3.60 0.18
N PRO A 60 -12.15 3.18 0.57
CA PRO A 60 -12.37 2.39 1.78
C PRO A 60 -11.63 1.06 1.70
N THR A 61 -10.67 0.84 2.58
CA THR A 61 -9.69 -0.27 2.52
C THR A 61 -9.56 -0.95 3.88
N VAL A 62 -9.44 -2.26 3.88
CA VAL A 62 -9.03 -3.02 5.07
C VAL A 62 -7.52 -3.08 5.11
N PHE A 63 -6.95 -2.71 6.23
CA PHE A 63 -5.52 -2.81 6.50
C PHE A 63 -5.24 -4.03 7.37
N ILE A 64 -4.31 -4.86 6.91
CA ILE A 64 -3.77 -5.98 7.68
C ILE A 64 -2.32 -5.64 7.99
N ARG A 65 -2.06 -5.18 9.23
CA ARG A 65 -0.72 -4.78 9.67
C ARG A 65 -0.01 -5.92 10.39
N LEU A 66 1.03 -6.43 9.75
CA LEU A 66 1.87 -7.49 10.31
C LEU A 66 2.90 -6.90 11.29
N THR A 67 3.27 -7.71 12.28
CA THR A 67 4.27 -7.35 13.29
C THR A 67 5.67 -7.74 12.83
N GLY A 68 6.65 -6.90 13.17
CA GLY A 68 8.06 -7.13 12.89
C GLY A 68 8.56 -6.37 11.68
N CYS A 69 9.75 -5.79 11.81
CA CYS A 69 10.46 -5.12 10.72
C CYS A 69 11.96 -5.30 10.93
N PRO A 70 12.73 -5.67 9.89
CA PRO A 70 14.20 -5.75 9.98
C PRO A 70 14.88 -4.39 9.86
N LEU A 71 14.13 -3.32 9.58
CA LEU A 71 14.62 -1.96 9.40
C LEU A 71 14.34 -1.09 10.62
N ARG A 72 15.08 0.02 10.74
CA ARG A 72 14.92 1.05 11.80
C ARG A 72 15.00 2.44 11.20
N CYS A 73 14.11 2.72 10.23
CA CYS A 73 14.07 4.02 9.55
C CYS A 73 13.88 5.17 10.56
N THR A 74 14.63 6.24 10.37
CA THR A 74 14.63 7.41 11.28
C THR A 74 13.26 8.08 11.40
N TYR A 75 12.47 8.06 10.33
CA TYR A 75 11.13 8.67 10.23
C TYR A 75 9.98 7.67 10.39
N CYS A 76 10.24 6.47 10.92
CA CYS A 76 9.21 5.45 11.02
C CYS A 76 8.05 5.91 11.92
N ASP A 77 6.85 5.95 11.35
CA ASP A 77 5.61 6.33 12.06
C ASP A 77 4.89 5.14 12.69
N THR A 78 5.36 3.93 12.42
CA THR A 78 4.71 2.66 12.83
C THR A 78 5.60 1.83 13.76
N THR A 79 6.42 2.47 14.59
CA THR A 79 7.36 1.79 15.50
C THR A 79 6.68 0.82 16.47
N TYR A 80 5.40 1.04 16.78
CA TYR A 80 4.58 0.16 17.62
C TYR A 80 4.34 -1.22 16.98
N SER A 81 4.58 -1.38 15.67
CA SER A 81 4.47 -2.66 14.97
C SER A 81 5.76 -3.49 15.00
N PHE A 82 6.83 -3.00 15.60
CA PHE A 82 8.10 -3.75 15.63
C PHE A 82 8.04 -4.99 16.51
N GLU A 83 7.26 -4.94 17.57
CA GLU A 83 7.15 -5.98 18.58
C GLU A 83 5.69 -6.22 18.99
N GLY A 84 5.46 -7.24 19.80
CA GLY A 84 4.12 -7.57 20.28
C GLY A 84 3.29 -8.30 19.22
N GLY A 85 2.08 -7.80 18.99
CA GLY A 85 1.11 -8.41 18.07
C GLY A 85 0.58 -9.77 18.55
N GLU A 86 -0.49 -10.24 17.94
CA GLU A 86 -1.14 -11.50 18.24
C GLU A 86 -0.94 -12.49 17.08
N ARG A 87 -0.68 -13.75 17.40
CA ARG A 87 -0.61 -14.80 16.37
C ARG A 87 -2.02 -15.23 15.99
N ARG A 88 -2.34 -15.13 14.70
CA ARG A 88 -3.64 -15.54 14.13
C ARG A 88 -3.41 -16.50 12.96
N SER A 89 -4.32 -17.44 12.77
CA SER A 89 -4.33 -18.28 11.57
C SER A 89 -4.70 -17.46 10.34
N LEU A 90 -4.33 -17.93 9.16
CA LEU A 90 -4.71 -17.26 7.91
C LEU A 90 -6.24 -17.18 7.77
N ASP A 91 -6.96 -18.21 8.21
CA ASP A 91 -8.43 -18.24 8.17
C ASP A 91 -9.04 -17.13 9.03
N GLN A 92 -8.56 -16.96 10.26
CA GLN A 92 -9.01 -15.89 11.16
C GLN A 92 -8.74 -14.49 10.61
N ILE A 93 -7.57 -14.31 9.98
CA ILE A 93 -7.20 -13.02 9.35
C ILE A 93 -8.13 -12.72 8.18
N ILE A 94 -8.34 -13.70 7.29
CA ILE A 94 -9.18 -13.56 6.10
C ILE A 94 -10.64 -13.33 6.50
N GLU A 95 -11.18 -14.10 7.44
CA GLU A 95 -12.55 -13.92 7.94
C GLU A 95 -12.76 -12.51 8.50
N THR A 96 -11.81 -12.05 9.33
CA THR A 96 -11.85 -10.68 9.87
C THR A 96 -11.81 -9.64 8.74
N ALA A 97 -10.92 -9.78 7.78
CA ALA A 97 -10.80 -8.82 6.67
C ALA A 97 -12.08 -8.77 5.81
N LEU A 98 -12.65 -9.92 5.48
CA LEU A 98 -13.86 -10.00 4.66
C LEU A 98 -15.12 -9.48 5.38
N SER A 99 -15.14 -9.47 6.72
CA SER A 99 -16.26 -8.95 7.50
C SER A 99 -16.57 -7.48 7.24
N PHE A 100 -15.57 -6.70 6.79
CA PHE A 100 -15.71 -5.27 6.43
C PHE A 100 -16.37 -5.01 5.07
N LYS A 101 -16.58 -6.04 4.23
CA LYS A 101 -17.35 -5.99 2.98
C LYS A 101 -16.81 -4.97 1.96
N THR A 102 -15.52 -4.76 1.89
CA THR A 102 -14.83 -4.02 0.84
C THR A 102 -13.93 -4.96 0.04
N PRO A 103 -13.76 -4.76 -1.28
CA PRO A 103 -12.83 -5.55 -2.06
C PRO A 103 -11.36 -5.15 -1.87
N TYR A 104 -11.09 -3.96 -1.31
CA TYR A 104 -9.74 -3.41 -1.20
C TYR A 104 -9.09 -3.83 0.11
N ILE A 105 -7.94 -4.50 0.00
CA ILE A 105 -7.15 -4.96 1.15
C ILE A 105 -5.70 -4.52 0.97
N CYS A 106 -5.17 -3.81 1.95
CA CYS A 106 -3.77 -3.43 2.02
C CYS A 106 -3.07 -4.29 3.07
N VAL A 107 -2.13 -5.12 2.65
CA VAL A 107 -1.24 -5.85 3.54
C VAL A 107 0.00 -5.01 3.75
N THR A 108 0.23 -4.60 4.99
CA THR A 108 1.29 -3.69 5.41
C THR A 108 1.86 -4.15 6.76
N GLY A 109 2.59 -3.32 7.45
CA GLY A 109 3.06 -3.65 8.80
C GLY A 109 4.31 -2.89 9.18
N GLY A 110 5.23 -3.59 9.87
CA GLY A 110 6.63 -3.30 9.81
C GLY A 110 7.15 -3.65 8.42
N GLU A 111 7.53 -4.92 8.21
CA GLU A 111 7.81 -5.47 6.88
C GLU A 111 7.05 -6.78 6.70
N PRO A 112 6.00 -6.82 5.86
CA PRO A 112 5.15 -8.00 5.72
C PRO A 112 5.92 -9.24 5.26
N LEU A 113 6.87 -9.09 4.35
CA LEU A 113 7.64 -10.20 3.79
C LEU A 113 8.66 -10.80 4.78
N ALA A 114 8.89 -10.17 5.93
CA ALA A 114 9.66 -10.75 7.03
C ALA A 114 8.96 -12.00 7.63
N GLN A 115 7.66 -12.15 7.38
CA GLN A 115 6.90 -13.34 7.75
C GLN A 115 6.59 -14.18 6.50
N PRO A 116 7.26 -15.33 6.27
CA PRO A 116 7.13 -16.11 5.02
C PRO A 116 5.69 -16.47 4.66
N ASN A 117 4.83 -16.72 5.64
CA ASN A 117 3.42 -17.02 5.42
C ASN A 117 2.60 -15.85 4.87
N CYS A 118 3.17 -14.64 4.81
CA CYS A 118 2.55 -13.49 4.15
C CYS A 118 2.25 -13.79 2.67
N LEU A 119 3.13 -14.51 1.97
CA LEU A 119 2.91 -14.90 0.58
C LEU A 119 1.62 -15.73 0.42
N HIS A 120 1.35 -16.66 1.34
CA HIS A 120 0.11 -17.44 1.32
C HIS A 120 -1.13 -16.59 1.60
N LEU A 121 -1.04 -15.61 2.52
CA LEU A 121 -2.11 -14.67 2.77
C LEU A 121 -2.47 -13.87 1.51
N LEU A 122 -1.45 -13.30 0.84
CA LEU A 122 -1.62 -12.50 -0.37
C LEU A 122 -2.31 -13.31 -1.48
N THR A 123 -1.83 -14.53 -1.74
CA THR A 123 -2.43 -15.43 -2.75
C THR A 123 -3.87 -15.78 -2.41
N ARG A 124 -4.16 -16.16 -1.16
CA ARG A 124 -5.53 -16.53 -0.74
C ARG A 124 -6.52 -15.38 -0.83
N LEU A 125 -6.11 -14.17 -0.46
CA LEU A 125 -6.95 -12.97 -0.62
C LEU A 125 -7.24 -12.69 -2.09
N SER A 126 -6.24 -12.84 -2.97
CA SER A 126 -6.40 -12.70 -4.42
C SER A 126 -7.31 -13.78 -5.01
N ASP A 127 -7.22 -15.03 -4.54
CA ASP A 127 -8.11 -16.15 -4.95
C ASP A 127 -9.58 -15.89 -4.59
N LEU A 128 -9.82 -15.15 -3.51
CA LEU A 128 -11.16 -14.71 -3.08
C LEU A 128 -11.68 -13.50 -3.84
N GLY A 129 -10.92 -13.00 -4.83
CA GLY A 129 -11.31 -11.87 -5.67
C GLY A 129 -11.08 -10.49 -5.03
N CYS A 130 -10.30 -10.41 -3.95
CA CYS A 130 -9.93 -9.14 -3.36
C CYS A 130 -8.91 -8.40 -4.24
N GLN A 131 -8.98 -7.07 -4.23
CA GLN A 131 -7.96 -6.21 -4.79
C GLN A 131 -6.90 -5.95 -3.72
N VAL A 132 -5.80 -6.67 -3.82
CA VAL A 132 -4.77 -6.70 -2.78
C VAL A 132 -3.61 -5.80 -3.15
N SER A 133 -3.21 -4.91 -2.25
CA SER A 133 -1.93 -4.21 -2.30
C SER A 133 -1.00 -4.70 -1.20
N LEU A 134 0.29 -4.71 -1.49
CA LEU A 134 1.36 -5.00 -0.55
C LEU A 134 2.25 -3.77 -0.42
N GLU A 135 2.31 -3.17 0.76
CA GLU A 135 3.31 -2.16 1.09
C GLU A 135 4.54 -2.83 1.70
N THR A 136 5.67 -2.71 1.02
CA THR A 136 6.94 -3.33 1.43
C THR A 136 8.09 -2.34 1.34
N SER A 137 9.02 -2.46 2.26
CA SER A 137 10.24 -1.64 2.32
C SER A 137 11.22 -1.89 1.17
N GLY A 138 11.01 -2.93 0.37
CA GLY A 138 11.94 -3.33 -0.68
C GLY A 138 13.23 -3.99 -0.19
N ALA A 139 13.38 -4.24 1.13
CA ALA A 139 14.56 -4.87 1.69
C ALA A 139 14.57 -6.40 1.57
N LEU A 140 13.44 -7.01 1.24
CA LEU A 140 13.27 -8.44 1.09
C LEU A 140 12.80 -8.80 -0.32
N ASP A 141 13.05 -10.05 -0.72
CA ASP A 141 12.75 -10.54 -2.07
C ASP A 141 11.23 -10.54 -2.36
N VAL A 142 10.83 -9.86 -3.43
CA VAL A 142 9.43 -9.78 -3.89
C VAL A 142 9.12 -10.76 -5.04
N SER A 143 10.09 -11.54 -5.50
CA SER A 143 9.95 -12.40 -6.69
C SER A 143 8.84 -13.44 -6.57
N LYS A 144 8.48 -13.81 -5.33
CA LYS A 144 7.45 -14.82 -5.03
C LYS A 144 6.08 -14.22 -4.70
N VAL A 145 5.95 -12.91 -4.74
CA VAL A 145 4.64 -12.25 -4.55
C VAL A 145 3.73 -12.57 -5.72
N ASP A 146 2.50 -12.95 -5.44
CA ASP A 146 1.49 -13.26 -6.46
C ASP A 146 1.33 -12.08 -7.43
N SER A 147 1.36 -12.32 -8.72
CA SER A 147 1.34 -11.28 -9.76
C SER A 147 0.07 -10.44 -9.79
N ARG A 148 -1.00 -10.88 -9.14
CA ARG A 148 -2.26 -10.15 -8.99
C ARG A 148 -2.20 -9.08 -7.91
N VAL A 149 -1.22 -9.17 -7.00
CA VAL A 149 -1.00 -8.21 -5.92
C VAL A 149 -0.25 -7.00 -6.44
N SER A 150 -0.81 -5.80 -6.23
CA SER A 150 -0.11 -4.55 -6.54
C SER A 150 0.94 -4.27 -5.46
N LYS A 151 2.21 -4.34 -5.83
CA LYS A 151 3.32 -4.02 -4.93
C LYS A 151 3.53 -2.50 -4.90
N VAL A 152 3.60 -1.92 -3.71
CA VAL A 152 4.08 -0.57 -3.45
C VAL A 152 5.45 -0.71 -2.80
N LEU A 153 6.50 -0.57 -3.61
CA LEU A 153 7.88 -0.75 -3.18
C LEU A 153 8.43 0.59 -2.67
N ASP A 154 8.67 0.68 -1.37
CA ASP A 154 9.21 1.88 -0.71
C ASP A 154 10.74 1.83 -0.72
N LEU A 155 11.37 2.43 -1.75
CA LEU A 155 12.82 2.57 -1.82
C LEU A 155 13.30 3.57 -0.78
N LYS A 156 14.15 3.08 0.13
CA LYS A 156 14.64 3.87 1.27
C LYS A 156 15.69 4.87 0.84
N THR A 157 15.42 6.14 1.14
CA THR A 157 16.30 7.29 0.87
C THR A 157 17.45 7.37 1.89
N PRO A 158 18.51 8.14 1.64
CA PRO A 158 19.65 8.28 2.56
C PRO A 158 19.25 8.65 3.99
N THR A 159 18.35 9.63 4.16
CA THR A 159 17.92 10.10 5.50
C THR A 159 17.17 9.02 6.28
N SER A 160 16.64 8.01 5.64
CA SER A 160 16.03 6.87 6.34
C SER A 160 17.03 6.12 7.24
N GLY A 161 18.32 6.18 6.94
CA GLY A 161 19.38 5.38 7.56
C GLY A 161 19.40 3.92 7.10
N GLU A 162 18.51 3.54 6.16
CA GLU A 162 18.32 2.15 5.69
C GLU A 162 18.51 2.01 4.16
N GLU A 163 19.09 3.00 3.49
CA GLU A 163 19.34 3.02 2.05
C GLU A 163 20.06 1.75 1.57
N ASN A 164 21.08 1.32 2.31
CA ASN A 164 21.88 0.12 2.02
C ASN A 164 21.09 -1.20 2.09
N ARG A 165 19.85 -1.16 2.56
CA ARG A 165 18.96 -2.31 2.66
C ARG A 165 18.05 -2.46 1.45
N ASN A 166 18.05 -1.52 0.51
CA ASN A 166 17.32 -1.64 -0.75
C ASN A 166 17.84 -2.85 -1.55
N LEU A 167 16.99 -3.85 -1.75
CA LEU A 167 17.30 -4.98 -2.61
C LEU A 167 16.95 -4.63 -4.06
N LEU A 168 17.89 -4.00 -4.77
CA LEU A 168 17.65 -3.45 -6.11
C LEU A 168 17.25 -4.50 -7.15
N SER A 169 17.59 -5.77 -6.95
CA SER A 169 17.09 -6.87 -7.80
C SER A 169 15.56 -7.00 -7.78
N ASN A 170 14.88 -6.44 -6.78
CA ASN A 170 13.41 -6.38 -6.75
C ASN A 170 12.83 -5.60 -7.93
N LEU A 171 13.58 -4.63 -8.49
CA LEU A 171 13.15 -3.83 -9.63
C LEU A 171 12.91 -4.66 -10.90
N ASP A 172 13.52 -5.85 -11.00
CA ASP A 172 13.35 -6.77 -12.12
C ASP A 172 12.03 -7.57 -12.05
N TYR A 173 11.39 -7.57 -10.88
CA TYR A 173 10.12 -8.26 -10.63
C TYR A 173 8.92 -7.30 -10.54
N LEU A 174 9.15 -6.01 -10.81
CA LEU A 174 8.08 -5.02 -10.90
C LEU A 174 7.45 -5.03 -12.28
N THR A 175 6.17 -4.72 -12.32
CA THR A 175 5.33 -4.68 -13.52
C THR A 175 4.57 -3.36 -13.58
N PRO A 176 3.92 -2.99 -14.70
CA PRO A 176 3.04 -1.84 -14.77
C PRO A 176 1.84 -1.87 -13.81
N HIS A 177 1.61 -2.97 -13.11
CA HIS A 177 0.61 -3.07 -12.05
C HIS A 177 1.13 -2.57 -10.69
N ASP A 178 2.44 -2.41 -10.57
CA ASP A 178 3.13 -2.05 -9.34
C ASP A 178 3.43 -0.55 -9.25
N GLN A 179 3.93 -0.12 -8.12
CA GLN A 179 4.24 1.25 -7.78
C GLN A 179 5.57 1.32 -7.02
N ILE A 180 6.28 2.44 -7.15
CA ILE A 180 7.46 2.75 -6.34
C ILE A 180 7.16 4.00 -5.53
N LYS A 181 7.60 4.02 -4.28
CA LYS A 181 7.48 5.17 -3.38
C LYS A 181 8.84 5.56 -2.83
N PHE A 182 9.07 6.87 -2.75
CA PHE A 182 10.17 7.49 -2.03
C PHE A 182 9.62 8.38 -0.93
N VAL A 183 10.03 8.13 0.31
CA VAL A 183 9.76 9.02 1.45
C VAL A 183 10.93 9.98 1.59
N ILE A 184 10.68 11.26 1.36
CA ILE A 184 11.68 12.30 1.18
C ILE A 184 11.66 13.24 2.39
N CYS A 185 12.80 13.37 3.08
CA CYS A 185 12.95 14.18 4.29
C CYS A 185 13.58 15.55 4.02
N ASN A 186 14.34 15.69 2.94
CA ASN A 186 15.09 16.91 2.61
C ASN A 186 15.45 16.94 1.11
N ARG A 187 16.18 17.98 0.70
CA ARG A 187 16.64 18.15 -0.69
C ARG A 187 17.62 17.05 -1.13
N GLU A 188 18.45 16.53 -0.25
CA GLU A 188 19.39 15.45 -0.57
C GLU A 188 18.66 14.16 -0.94
N ASP A 189 17.64 13.77 -0.16
CA ASP A 189 16.77 12.64 -0.49
C ASP A 189 16.06 12.83 -1.83
N TYR A 190 15.61 14.05 -2.12
CA TYR A 190 14.96 14.37 -3.40
C TYR A 190 15.92 14.17 -4.58
N GLU A 191 17.13 14.71 -4.52
CA GLU A 191 18.13 14.57 -5.58
C GLU A 191 18.55 13.09 -5.75
N TRP A 192 18.72 12.39 -4.65
CA TRP A 192 19.01 10.96 -4.68
C TRP A 192 17.87 10.18 -5.35
N SER A 193 16.61 10.43 -4.98
CA SER A 193 15.44 9.78 -5.57
C SER A 193 15.30 10.05 -7.06
N LYS A 194 15.57 11.29 -7.50
CA LYS A 194 15.64 11.69 -8.90
C LYS A 194 16.72 10.91 -9.66
N GLN A 195 17.88 10.73 -9.06
CA GLN A 195 18.96 9.94 -9.65
C GLN A 195 18.56 8.46 -9.77
N GLN A 196 17.86 7.87 -8.77
CA GLN A 196 17.36 6.50 -8.87
C GLN A 196 16.31 6.37 -9.99
N LEU A 197 15.42 7.36 -10.11
CA LEU A 197 14.41 7.41 -11.16
C LEU A 197 15.04 7.28 -12.56
N GLU A 198 16.12 8.03 -12.80
CA GLU A 198 16.85 8.04 -14.06
C GLU A 198 17.68 6.76 -14.26
N ASN A 199 18.50 6.37 -13.26
CA ASN A 199 19.41 5.23 -13.34
C ASN A 199 18.71 3.91 -13.65
N TYR A 200 17.51 3.73 -13.11
CA TYR A 200 16.74 2.47 -13.24
C TYR A 200 15.51 2.61 -14.15
N GLN A 201 15.30 3.77 -14.77
CA GLN A 201 14.16 4.03 -15.67
C GLN A 201 12.82 3.63 -15.01
N LEU A 202 12.63 4.05 -13.75
CA LEU A 202 11.56 3.53 -12.90
C LEU A 202 10.17 3.78 -13.47
N ASN A 203 9.96 4.89 -14.19
CA ASN A 203 8.68 5.22 -14.84
C ASN A 203 8.32 4.27 -16.00
N GLU A 204 9.28 3.52 -16.53
CA GLU A 204 9.02 2.53 -17.57
C GLU A 204 8.67 1.17 -16.98
N LYS A 205 9.00 0.94 -15.70
CA LYS A 205 8.80 -0.33 -15.00
C LYS A 205 7.44 -0.43 -14.32
N VAL A 206 6.94 0.68 -13.77
CA VAL A 206 5.74 0.69 -12.91
C VAL A 206 4.70 1.70 -13.38
N SER A 207 3.46 1.55 -12.93
CA SER A 207 2.38 2.49 -13.24
C SER A 207 2.61 3.88 -12.66
N THR A 208 3.27 3.97 -11.52
CA THR A 208 3.42 5.23 -10.79
C THR A 208 4.66 5.22 -9.91
N VAL A 209 5.40 6.31 -9.94
CA VAL A 209 6.43 6.63 -8.96
C VAL A 209 5.93 7.78 -8.08
N TRP A 210 5.94 7.55 -6.77
CA TRP A 210 5.45 8.48 -5.75
C TRP A 210 6.61 9.17 -5.06
N PHE A 211 6.54 10.52 -4.97
CA PHE A 211 7.36 11.32 -4.10
C PHE A 211 6.49 11.80 -2.94
N SER A 212 6.80 11.35 -1.74
CA SER A 212 6.02 11.60 -0.51
C SER A 212 6.90 12.30 0.51
N PRO A 213 6.57 13.54 0.95
CA PRO A 213 7.33 14.20 2.00
C PRO A 213 7.13 13.47 3.32
N ALA A 214 8.22 13.19 4.03
CA ALA A 214 8.15 12.74 5.40
C ALA A 214 7.69 13.91 6.28
N PHE A 215 6.59 13.73 7.03
CA PHE A 215 6.20 14.72 8.02
C PHE A 215 5.39 14.12 9.16
N ALA A 216 5.59 14.72 10.34
CA ALA A 216 4.68 14.57 11.46
C ALA A 216 3.70 15.73 11.44
N VAL A 217 2.41 15.46 11.67
CA VAL A 217 1.41 16.52 11.84
C VAL A 217 1.58 17.10 13.23
N GLU A 218 1.93 18.37 13.33
CA GLU A 218 1.89 19.08 14.61
C GLU A 218 0.42 19.17 15.07
N LYS A 219 0.14 18.68 16.29
CA LYS A 219 -1.21 18.50 16.88
C LYS A 219 -2.13 19.74 16.87
N ALA A 220 -1.68 20.90 16.41
CA ALA A 220 -2.43 22.16 16.51
C ALA A 220 -2.64 22.91 15.20
N SER A 221 -2.12 22.48 14.06
CA SER A 221 -2.32 23.19 12.80
C SER A 221 -2.28 22.29 11.58
N VAL A 222 -3.28 22.40 10.72
CA VAL A 222 -3.34 21.78 9.37
C VAL A 222 -2.38 22.55 8.42
N LYS A 223 -1.21 22.97 8.89
CA LYS A 223 -0.20 23.54 8.01
C LYS A 223 0.62 22.44 7.39
N LEU A 224 0.55 22.33 6.07
CA LEU A 224 1.49 21.51 5.33
C LEU A 224 2.92 21.95 5.68
N PRO A 225 3.83 21.03 6.00
CA PRO A 225 5.22 21.34 6.23
C PRO A 225 5.82 22.10 5.04
N GLN A 226 6.79 22.98 5.32
CA GLN A 226 7.49 23.71 4.27
C GLN A 226 8.10 22.74 3.25
N LEU A 227 8.66 21.63 3.71
CA LEU A 227 9.17 20.56 2.84
C LEU A 227 8.17 20.10 1.76
N ALA A 228 6.89 19.95 2.12
CA ALA A 228 5.88 19.51 1.16
C ALA A 228 5.68 20.54 0.02
N ARG A 229 5.72 21.83 0.36
CA ARG A 229 5.62 22.92 -0.62
C ARG A 229 6.88 23.01 -1.49
N ASP A 230 8.05 22.94 -0.85
CA ASP A 230 9.33 22.99 -1.53
C ASP A 230 9.46 21.81 -2.49
N MET A 231 9.12 20.60 -2.06
CA MET A 231 9.18 19.40 -2.90
C MET A 231 8.21 19.49 -4.08
N ALA A 232 7.00 20.00 -3.88
CA ALA A 232 6.06 20.23 -4.97
C ALA A 232 6.65 21.21 -6.00
N GLN A 233 7.32 22.29 -5.54
CA GLN A 233 7.98 23.24 -6.44
C GLN A 233 9.17 22.58 -7.17
N TRP A 234 10.02 21.79 -6.47
CA TRP A 234 11.13 21.08 -7.11
C TRP A 234 10.67 20.14 -8.22
N ILE A 235 9.58 19.39 -7.99
CA ILE A 235 9.00 18.50 -9.01
C ILE A 235 8.58 19.29 -10.25
N LEU A 236 7.96 20.47 -10.05
CA LEU A 236 7.52 21.34 -11.16
C LEU A 236 8.70 21.94 -11.92
N ASP A 237 9.70 22.45 -11.20
CA ASP A 237 10.90 23.07 -11.77
C ASP A 237 11.74 22.06 -12.57
N ASP A 238 11.84 20.85 -12.08
CA ASP A 238 12.57 19.76 -12.72
C ASP A 238 11.74 19.00 -13.79
N HIS A 239 10.46 19.33 -13.95
CA HIS A 239 9.53 18.63 -14.86
C HIS A 239 9.53 17.11 -14.68
N LEU A 240 9.62 16.63 -13.42
CA LEU A 240 9.72 15.20 -13.17
C LEU A 240 8.40 14.47 -13.45
N PRO A 241 8.45 13.32 -14.16
CA PRO A 241 7.30 12.49 -14.43
C PRO A 241 6.94 11.60 -13.22
N VAL A 242 6.74 12.21 -12.06
CA VAL A 242 6.38 11.54 -10.80
C VAL A 242 5.06 12.10 -10.27
N ARG A 243 4.44 11.38 -9.35
CA ARG A 243 3.27 11.87 -8.64
C ARG A 243 3.66 12.30 -7.21
N PHE A 244 3.26 13.51 -6.86
CA PHE A 244 3.36 13.99 -5.49
C PHE A 244 2.24 13.40 -4.65
N GLN A 245 2.56 12.93 -3.44
CA GLN A 245 1.60 12.33 -2.53
C GLN A 245 1.75 12.89 -1.12
N LEU A 246 0.64 13.28 -0.51
CA LEU A 246 0.54 13.48 0.93
C LEU A 246 -0.12 12.26 1.56
N GLN A 247 0.26 11.96 2.80
CA GLN A 247 -0.38 10.92 3.60
C GLN A 247 -1.75 11.42 4.08
N LEU A 248 -2.81 11.07 3.34
CA LEU A 248 -4.18 11.56 3.58
C LEU A 248 -4.66 11.23 5.00
N HIS A 249 -4.32 10.05 5.52
CA HIS A 249 -4.69 9.64 6.86
C HIS A 249 -4.13 10.58 7.94
N LYS A 250 -2.90 11.09 7.77
CA LYS A 250 -2.32 12.08 8.71
C LYS A 250 -3.04 13.42 8.67
N LEU A 251 -3.53 13.83 7.50
CA LEU A 251 -4.30 15.06 7.37
C LEU A 251 -5.70 14.94 7.99
N LEU A 252 -6.31 13.75 7.94
CA LEU A 252 -7.67 13.51 8.45
C LEU A 252 -7.67 13.19 9.95
N TRP A 253 -6.74 12.35 10.40
CA TRP A 253 -6.78 11.75 11.74
C TRP A 253 -5.47 11.91 12.53
N ASN A 254 -4.51 12.69 12.01
CA ASN A 254 -3.16 12.80 12.59
C ASN A 254 -2.49 11.42 12.71
N ASP A 255 -1.93 11.10 13.88
CA ASP A 255 -1.27 9.83 14.16
C ASP A 255 -2.18 8.86 14.95
N GLU A 256 -3.50 8.92 14.73
CA GLU A 256 -4.45 8.02 15.39
C GLU A 256 -4.27 6.59 14.84
N THR A 257 -4.01 5.62 15.73
CA THR A 257 -3.88 4.21 15.36
C THR A 257 -5.21 3.62 14.93
N GLY A 258 -5.20 2.73 13.93
CA GLY A 258 -6.41 2.12 13.39
C GLY A 258 -7.23 3.04 12.47
N ARG A 259 -6.57 4.08 11.91
CA ARG A 259 -7.19 5.05 11.01
C ARG A 259 -6.41 5.22 9.71
#